data_f5752e8b39442dec2a46556a9700bb42
#
_entry.id   f5752e8b39442dec2a46556a9700bb42
#
_cell.length_a   1.000
_cell.length_b   1.000
_cell.length_c   1.000
_cell.angle_alpha   90.00
_cell.angle_beta   90.00
_cell.angle_gamma   90.00
#
_symmetry.space_group_name_H-M   'P 1'
#
loop_
_entity.id
_entity.type
_entity.pdbx_description
1 polymer ?
#
loop_
_entity_poly.entity_id
_entity_poly.type
_entity_poly.pdbx_seq_one_letter_code
_entity_poly.pdbx_strand_id
1 'polypeptide(L)'
;MADKGEGPERNTELTWLLDNERVGASGNPGAEFLYRPEEILVVEEDLDAELQAELAEWGTYERDEEDERESSALSEIGVRRLGLPRDVDVGAVVSSVRRRREGRVPRVGPNHLLIGEPPYHGGPGHNLSPGPSVELVHPTTLRKERRVTVGVLDTGVRTGHQWLGNYDVSGVGPDFDEDTPARLDADSNQELDRQAGHGTFVAGIILQQAPAASVRVCSVLDSNGVGDDASVVAGINSLLKSDEQVDILNLSLGGYTHDNLPPVALRELIAKLLSKGTVVVAAAGNNADSRPFWPAAFKRVIAVAALTRDGQSAAPFTNHGWWVDACAPGVELTSTFVEWSDKVTTLGAGQTYEFDGWATWGGTSFAAPLVAGAIAARAASEGVDATRAAFECVGAAGLEFRPNLGVVANLARPLPPLPS
;
A
#
# COMPACT_ATOMS: atom_id res chain seq x y z
N MET A 1 -33.95 18.50 32.57
CA MET A 1 -33.22 18.74 31.32
C MET A 1 -32.15 17.69 31.28
N ALA A 2 -32.35 16.64 30.49
CA ALA A 2 -31.37 15.56 30.33
C ALA A 2 -30.34 16.02 29.30
N ASP A 3 -29.11 16.03 29.71
CA ASP A 3 -27.93 16.24 28.90
C ASP A 3 -27.93 15.19 27.79
N LYS A 4 -28.04 15.64 26.55
CA LYS A 4 -27.81 14.78 25.38
C LYS A 4 -26.30 14.65 25.24
N GLY A 5 -25.75 13.56 25.77
CA GLY A 5 -24.39 13.20 25.53
C GLY A 5 -24.11 13.22 24.02
N GLU A 6 -23.19 14.07 23.62
CA GLU A 6 -22.59 14.05 22.29
C GLU A 6 -22.04 12.65 22.06
N GLY A 7 -22.55 11.95 21.04
CA GLY A 7 -21.96 10.70 20.59
C GLY A 7 -20.51 10.94 20.16
N PRO A 8 -19.67 9.88 20.12
CA PRO A 8 -18.29 10.03 19.74
C PRO A 8 -18.21 10.78 18.41
N GLU A 9 -17.42 11.87 18.39
CA GLU A 9 -17.16 12.65 17.18
C GLU A 9 -16.79 11.70 16.05
N ARG A 10 -17.57 11.73 14.97
CA ARG A 10 -17.22 10.99 13.76
C ARG A 10 -15.83 11.45 13.34
N ASN A 11 -14.97 10.50 13.05
CA ASN A 11 -13.64 10.74 12.56
C ASN A 11 -13.69 11.67 11.35
N THR A 12 -13.38 12.95 11.55
CA THR A 12 -13.46 13.98 10.50
C THR A 12 -12.53 13.68 9.32
N GLU A 13 -11.52 12.82 9.52
CA GLU A 13 -10.55 12.45 8.50
C GLU A 13 -11.06 11.40 7.50
N LEU A 14 -12.07 10.61 7.84
CA LEU A 14 -12.75 9.69 6.91
C LEU A 14 -13.98 10.27 6.25
N THR A 15 -14.51 11.41 6.71
CA THR A 15 -15.75 11.99 6.16
C THR A 15 -15.63 12.28 4.67
N TRP A 16 -14.50 12.78 4.20
CA TRP A 16 -14.26 13.03 2.77
C TRP A 16 -14.36 11.75 1.92
N LEU A 17 -13.93 10.62 2.47
CA LEU A 17 -13.98 9.32 1.81
C LEU A 17 -15.39 8.74 1.83
N LEU A 18 -16.10 8.91 2.95
CA LEU A 18 -17.46 8.42 3.14
C LEU A 18 -18.52 9.27 2.40
N ASP A 19 -18.21 10.53 2.10
CA ASP A 19 -19.04 11.38 1.28
C ASP A 19 -18.96 11.06 -0.23
N ASN A 20 -18.04 10.14 -0.62
CA ASN A 20 -17.90 9.67 -1.99
C ASN A 20 -18.87 8.51 -2.25
N GLU A 21 -19.75 8.64 -3.22
CA GLU A 21 -20.73 7.61 -3.61
C GLU A 21 -20.10 6.27 -4.03
N ARG A 22 -18.79 6.26 -4.34
CA ARG A 22 -18.01 5.06 -4.70
C ARG A 22 -17.41 4.33 -3.50
N VAL A 23 -17.71 4.76 -2.29
CA VAL A 23 -17.16 4.19 -1.05
C VAL A 23 -18.27 3.68 -0.17
N GLY A 24 -18.27 2.39 0.11
CA GLY A 24 -19.09 1.77 1.14
C GLY A 24 -18.27 1.54 2.41
N ALA A 25 -18.91 1.74 3.56
CA ALA A 25 -18.33 1.39 4.84
C ALA A 25 -19.30 0.54 5.65
N SER A 26 -18.79 -0.45 6.35
CA SER A 26 -19.59 -1.29 7.24
C SER A 26 -18.79 -1.62 8.50
N GLY A 27 -19.48 -1.75 9.61
CA GLY A 27 -18.92 -2.04 10.91
C GLY A 27 -19.23 -1.00 11.97
N ASN A 28 -18.70 -1.19 13.17
CA ASN A 28 -18.77 -0.20 14.25
C ASN A 28 -17.66 0.85 14.05
N PRO A 29 -17.82 2.08 14.55
CA PRO A 29 -16.77 3.08 14.56
C PRO A 29 -15.45 2.50 15.12
N GLY A 30 -14.36 2.57 14.33
CA GLY A 30 -13.06 1.99 14.65
C GLY A 30 -12.86 0.52 14.27
N ALA A 31 -13.91 -0.16 13.78
CA ALA A 31 -13.83 -1.52 13.24
C ALA A 31 -14.29 -1.58 11.77
N GLU A 32 -14.32 -0.44 11.13
CA GLU A 32 -14.82 -0.30 9.78
C GLU A 32 -13.87 -0.94 8.76
N PHE A 33 -14.45 -1.52 7.74
CA PHE A 33 -13.76 -1.85 6.51
C PHE A 33 -14.41 -1.05 5.37
N LEU A 34 -13.60 -0.70 4.40
CA LEU A 34 -14.03 0.10 3.25
C LEU A 34 -14.07 -0.79 2.00
N TYR A 35 -15.05 -0.57 1.14
CA TYR A 35 -15.24 -1.37 -0.07
C TYR A 35 -15.91 -0.57 -1.19
N ARG A 36 -15.79 -1.03 -2.43
CA ARG A 36 -16.60 -0.54 -3.54
C ARG A 36 -18.03 -1.01 -3.36
N PRO A 37 -19.00 -0.11 -3.22
CA PRO A 37 -20.40 -0.48 -3.23
C PRO A 37 -20.76 -1.12 -4.58
N GLU A 38 -21.79 -1.93 -4.58
CA GLU A 38 -22.29 -2.60 -5.80
C GLU A 38 -21.31 -3.62 -6.43
N GLU A 39 -20.25 -4.04 -5.71
CA GLU A 39 -19.27 -4.98 -6.23
C GLU A 39 -18.94 -6.11 -5.25
N ILE A 40 -18.87 -7.34 -5.79
CA ILE A 40 -18.25 -8.49 -5.12
C ILE A 40 -17.25 -9.18 -6.03
N LEU A 41 -16.25 -9.79 -5.42
CA LEU A 41 -15.24 -10.61 -6.07
C LEU A 41 -15.46 -12.08 -5.71
N VAL A 42 -15.48 -12.97 -6.71
CA VAL A 42 -15.73 -14.39 -6.56
C VAL A 42 -14.64 -15.17 -7.27
N VAL A 43 -14.08 -16.18 -6.61
CA VAL A 43 -13.18 -17.12 -7.30
C VAL A 43 -14.00 -18.02 -8.22
N GLU A 44 -13.64 -18.07 -9.51
CA GLU A 44 -14.40 -18.79 -10.54
C GLU A 44 -14.56 -20.28 -10.25
N GLU A 45 -13.54 -20.92 -9.68
CA GLU A 45 -13.58 -22.32 -9.27
C GLU A 45 -14.69 -22.61 -8.25
N ASP A 46 -15.11 -21.62 -7.46
CA ASP A 46 -16.16 -21.75 -6.45
C ASP A 46 -17.55 -21.38 -6.99
N LEU A 47 -17.63 -20.78 -8.18
CA LEU A 47 -18.87 -20.29 -8.79
C LEU A 47 -19.64 -21.43 -9.48
N ASP A 48 -20.07 -22.42 -8.70
CA ASP A 48 -20.94 -23.49 -9.17
C ASP A 48 -22.40 -23.03 -9.31
N ALA A 49 -23.26 -23.93 -9.82
CA ALA A 49 -24.67 -23.61 -10.06
C ALA A 49 -25.45 -23.25 -8.79
N GLU A 50 -25.07 -23.80 -7.63
CA GLU A 50 -25.70 -23.50 -6.34
C GLU A 50 -25.32 -22.09 -5.88
N LEU A 51 -24.04 -21.74 -5.92
CA LEU A 51 -23.58 -20.39 -5.57
C LEU A 51 -24.13 -19.34 -6.52
N GLN A 52 -24.19 -19.63 -7.83
CA GLN A 52 -24.80 -18.74 -8.81
C GLN A 52 -26.29 -18.49 -8.49
N ALA A 53 -27.03 -19.51 -8.12
CA ALA A 53 -28.46 -19.38 -7.75
C ALA A 53 -28.62 -18.53 -6.47
N GLU A 54 -27.79 -18.76 -5.45
CA GLU A 54 -27.80 -17.95 -4.21
C GLU A 54 -27.46 -16.48 -4.47
N LEU A 55 -26.46 -16.21 -5.29
CA LEU A 55 -26.06 -14.85 -5.65
C LEU A 55 -27.14 -14.16 -6.50
N ALA A 56 -27.81 -14.90 -7.38
CA ALA A 56 -28.94 -14.38 -8.17
C ALA A 56 -30.14 -13.95 -7.30
N GLU A 57 -30.36 -14.59 -6.14
CA GLU A 57 -31.40 -14.14 -5.17
C GLU A 57 -31.11 -12.74 -4.64
N TRP A 58 -29.84 -12.30 -4.60
CA TRP A 58 -29.41 -10.96 -4.23
C TRP A 58 -29.40 -9.97 -5.41
N GLY A 59 -29.79 -10.43 -6.61
CA GLY A 59 -29.85 -9.59 -7.81
C GLY A 59 -28.48 -9.36 -8.45
N THR A 60 -27.49 -10.24 -8.24
CA THR A 60 -26.19 -10.11 -8.89
C THR A 60 -26.31 -10.15 -10.41
N TYR A 61 -25.45 -9.39 -11.08
CA TYR A 61 -25.37 -9.30 -12.54
C TYR A 61 -23.92 -9.24 -13.01
N GLU A 62 -23.68 -9.65 -14.27
CA GLU A 62 -22.39 -9.41 -14.91
C GLU A 62 -22.25 -7.91 -15.17
N ARG A 63 -21.15 -7.30 -14.71
CA ARG A 63 -20.87 -5.90 -15.00
C ARG A 63 -20.43 -5.74 -16.44
N ASP A 64 -20.95 -4.71 -17.11
CA ASP A 64 -20.35 -4.20 -18.30
C ASP A 64 -18.97 -3.63 -17.92
N GLU A 65 -17.92 -4.08 -18.59
CA GLU A 65 -16.55 -3.80 -18.22
C GLU A 65 -16.23 -2.31 -18.46
N GLU A 66 -16.32 -1.50 -17.42
CA GLU A 66 -15.85 -0.11 -17.45
C GLU A 66 -14.32 -0.03 -17.53
N ASP A 67 -13.62 -1.05 -16.99
CA ASP A 67 -12.16 -1.19 -17.06
C ASP A 67 -11.75 -2.60 -17.51
N GLU A 68 -11.49 -2.73 -18.81
CA GLU A 68 -11.03 -3.98 -19.43
C GLU A 68 -9.72 -4.50 -18.82
N ARG A 69 -8.86 -3.62 -18.32
CA ARG A 69 -7.57 -3.96 -17.72
C ARG A 69 -7.75 -4.69 -16.39
N GLU A 70 -8.63 -4.18 -15.52
CA GLU A 70 -8.93 -4.81 -14.24
C GLU A 70 -9.63 -6.16 -14.43
N SER A 71 -10.65 -6.20 -15.29
CA SER A 71 -11.40 -7.41 -15.59
C SER A 71 -10.53 -8.51 -16.19
N SER A 72 -9.64 -8.16 -17.13
CA SER A 72 -8.65 -9.08 -17.68
C SER A 72 -7.69 -9.60 -16.62
N ALA A 73 -7.19 -8.72 -15.74
CA ALA A 73 -6.25 -9.10 -14.69
C ALA A 73 -6.88 -10.01 -13.64
N LEU A 74 -8.12 -9.74 -13.24
CA LEU A 74 -8.89 -10.60 -12.34
C LEU A 74 -9.13 -11.99 -12.94
N SER A 75 -9.54 -12.05 -14.21
CA SER A 75 -9.75 -13.32 -14.93
C SER A 75 -8.45 -14.15 -15.01
N GLU A 76 -7.30 -13.54 -15.21
CA GLU A 76 -5.99 -14.25 -15.24
C GLU A 76 -5.64 -14.95 -13.92
N ILE A 77 -6.23 -14.55 -12.82
CA ILE A 77 -6.08 -15.19 -11.51
C ILE A 77 -7.29 -16.01 -11.11
N GLY A 78 -8.26 -16.22 -12.04
CA GLY A 78 -9.47 -16.99 -11.78
C GLY A 78 -10.44 -16.31 -10.82
N VAL A 79 -10.52 -14.98 -10.85
CA VAL A 79 -11.47 -14.18 -10.06
C VAL A 79 -12.40 -13.44 -11.00
N ARG A 80 -13.68 -13.40 -10.66
CA ARG A 80 -14.73 -12.66 -11.38
C ARG A 80 -15.28 -11.54 -10.51
N ARG A 81 -15.51 -10.38 -11.10
CA ARG A 81 -16.19 -9.24 -10.49
C ARG A 81 -17.67 -9.27 -10.91
N LEU A 82 -18.57 -9.32 -9.92
CA LEU A 82 -20.01 -9.27 -10.13
C LEU A 82 -20.59 -7.98 -9.57
N GLY A 83 -21.62 -7.46 -10.24
CA GLY A 83 -22.38 -6.29 -9.80
C GLY A 83 -23.48 -6.67 -8.82
N LEU A 84 -23.84 -5.72 -7.95
CA LEU A 84 -24.97 -5.78 -7.02
C LEU A 84 -25.85 -4.51 -7.18
N PRO A 85 -27.17 -4.61 -6.91
CA PRO A 85 -28.01 -3.43 -6.83
C PRO A 85 -27.57 -2.47 -5.72
N ARG A 86 -27.77 -1.14 -5.92
CA ARG A 86 -27.34 -0.08 -5.01
C ARG A 86 -27.86 -0.18 -3.58
N ASP A 87 -29.01 -0.79 -3.39
CA ASP A 87 -29.69 -0.95 -2.09
C ASP A 87 -29.28 -2.24 -1.35
N VAL A 88 -28.38 -3.01 -1.91
CA VAL A 88 -27.91 -4.28 -1.33
C VAL A 88 -26.61 -4.06 -0.53
N ASP A 89 -26.63 -4.48 0.74
CA ASP A 89 -25.45 -4.48 1.59
C ASP A 89 -24.48 -5.59 1.20
N VAL A 90 -23.32 -5.22 0.68
CA VAL A 90 -22.25 -6.14 0.23
C VAL A 90 -21.80 -7.07 1.36
N GLY A 91 -21.65 -6.55 2.58
CA GLY A 91 -21.25 -7.34 3.75
C GLY A 91 -22.30 -8.39 4.12
N ALA A 92 -23.58 -8.06 3.99
CA ALA A 92 -24.70 -8.99 4.23
C ALA A 92 -24.70 -10.12 3.19
N VAL A 93 -24.50 -9.83 1.90
CA VAL A 93 -24.39 -10.83 0.84
C VAL A 93 -23.27 -11.81 1.14
N VAL A 94 -22.05 -11.30 1.35
CA VAL A 94 -20.86 -12.12 1.62
C VAL A 94 -21.06 -12.99 2.87
N SER A 95 -21.60 -12.42 3.94
CA SER A 95 -21.87 -13.14 5.18
C SER A 95 -22.93 -14.21 5.02
N SER A 96 -23.96 -13.96 4.20
CA SER A 96 -25.02 -14.93 3.91
C SER A 96 -24.48 -16.14 3.15
N VAL A 97 -23.77 -15.89 2.06
CA VAL A 97 -23.18 -16.93 1.22
C VAL A 97 -22.22 -17.81 2.01
N ARG A 98 -21.33 -17.23 2.80
CA ARG A 98 -20.35 -17.96 3.60
C ARG A 98 -20.95 -18.78 4.75
N ARG A 99 -22.10 -18.38 5.30
CA ARG A 99 -22.80 -19.12 6.39
C ARG A 99 -23.60 -20.33 5.92
N ARG A 100 -24.08 -20.32 4.69
CA ARG A 100 -25.03 -21.35 4.17
C ARG A 100 -24.38 -22.67 3.75
N ARG A 101 -23.05 -22.73 3.63
CA ARG A 101 -22.37 -23.93 3.12
C ARG A 101 -21.71 -24.71 4.24
N GLU A 102 -22.05 -25.99 4.33
CA GLU A 102 -21.37 -26.98 5.14
C GLU A 102 -20.20 -27.58 4.35
N GLY A 103 -18.98 -27.48 4.88
CA GLY A 103 -17.76 -28.06 4.31
C GLY A 103 -16.83 -27.06 3.66
N ARG A 104 -17.03 -26.67 2.40
CA ARG A 104 -16.19 -25.66 1.72
C ARG A 104 -16.87 -24.30 1.77
N VAL A 105 -16.19 -23.31 2.36
CA VAL A 105 -16.66 -21.92 2.33
C VAL A 105 -16.28 -21.30 0.98
N PRO A 106 -17.25 -20.81 0.19
CA PRO A 106 -16.95 -20.16 -1.08
C PRO A 106 -16.05 -18.94 -0.88
N ARG A 107 -15.10 -18.76 -1.79
CA ARG A 107 -14.21 -17.58 -1.81
C ARG A 107 -14.94 -16.44 -2.51
N VAL A 108 -15.76 -15.73 -1.74
CA VAL A 108 -16.51 -14.54 -2.14
C VAL A 108 -16.14 -13.42 -1.16
N GLY A 109 -15.94 -12.22 -1.64
CA GLY A 109 -15.62 -11.05 -0.80
C GLY A 109 -16.01 -9.74 -1.45
N PRO A 110 -16.06 -8.66 -0.68
CA PRO A 110 -16.12 -7.31 -1.24
C PRO A 110 -14.91 -7.02 -2.13
N ASN A 111 -15.02 -6.04 -3.03
CA ASN A 111 -13.88 -5.34 -3.60
C ASN A 111 -13.44 -4.30 -2.57
N HIS A 112 -12.47 -4.65 -1.69
CA HIS A 112 -12.07 -3.79 -0.59
C HIS A 112 -11.29 -2.58 -1.09
N LEU A 113 -11.44 -1.45 -0.41
CA LEU A 113 -10.56 -0.31 -0.61
C LEU A 113 -9.24 -0.52 0.11
N LEU A 114 -8.19 -0.16 -0.58
CA LEU A 114 -6.82 -0.17 -0.10
C LEU A 114 -6.31 1.28 -0.15
N ILE A 115 -5.71 1.72 0.93
CA ILE A 115 -5.31 3.12 1.11
C ILE A 115 -3.81 3.18 1.34
N GLY A 116 -3.12 4.12 0.68
CA GLY A 116 -1.67 4.33 0.82
C GLY A 116 -1.29 4.75 2.22
N GLU A 117 -2.05 5.65 2.81
CA GLU A 117 -1.85 6.12 4.18
C GLU A 117 -3.20 6.26 4.88
N PRO A 118 -3.66 5.23 5.60
CA PRO A 118 -4.91 5.35 6.35
C PRO A 118 -4.80 6.49 7.36
N PRO A 119 -5.89 7.24 7.57
CA PRO A 119 -5.92 8.35 8.50
C PRO A 119 -5.57 7.88 9.92
N TYR A 120 -4.56 8.51 10.49
CA TYR A 120 -4.15 8.31 11.88
C TYR A 120 -4.68 9.44 12.76
N HIS A 121 -5.22 9.05 13.92
CA HIS A 121 -5.78 9.98 14.89
C HIS A 121 -4.71 10.65 15.76
N GLY A 122 -3.95 11.53 15.15
CA GLY A 122 -3.07 12.45 15.89
C GLY A 122 -1.78 11.84 16.44
N GLY A 123 -0.71 12.59 16.34
CA GLY A 123 0.59 12.27 16.91
C GLY A 123 1.71 12.92 16.11
N PRO A 124 2.82 13.28 16.77
CA PRO A 124 3.98 13.84 16.08
C PRO A 124 4.66 12.79 15.19
N GLY A 125 5.22 13.25 14.07
CA GLY A 125 6.06 12.43 13.20
C GLY A 125 5.41 11.83 11.98
N HIS A 126 4.12 12.09 11.76
CA HIS A 126 3.38 11.62 10.59
C HIS A 126 3.15 12.70 9.52
N ASN A 127 3.31 13.95 9.85
CA ASN A 127 2.96 15.07 8.98
C ASN A 127 3.96 15.24 7.83
N LEU A 128 3.41 15.41 6.63
CA LEU A 128 4.14 15.85 5.46
C LEU A 128 4.65 17.29 5.66
N SER A 129 5.90 17.54 5.35
CA SER A 129 6.49 18.87 5.36
C SER A 129 7.62 18.97 4.32
N PRO A 130 7.97 20.19 3.84
CA PRO A 130 9.16 20.37 3.03
C PRO A 130 10.41 19.79 3.71
N GLY A 131 11.24 19.11 2.94
CA GLY A 131 12.46 18.46 3.42
C GLY A 131 13.71 18.96 2.69
N PRO A 132 14.88 18.77 3.27
CA PRO A 132 16.14 19.08 2.60
C PRO A 132 16.44 18.06 1.51
N SER A 133 17.19 18.48 0.51
CA SER A 133 17.77 17.54 -0.45
C SER A 133 18.73 16.57 0.26
N VAL A 134 18.67 15.30 -0.13
CA VAL A 134 19.51 14.24 0.42
C VAL A 134 20.62 13.91 -0.58
N GLU A 135 21.87 13.95 -0.13
CA GLU A 135 22.99 13.48 -0.94
C GLU A 135 22.99 11.94 -0.94
N LEU A 136 22.92 11.34 -2.12
CA LEU A 136 22.91 9.91 -2.28
C LEU A 136 24.09 9.40 -3.08
N VAL A 137 24.43 8.13 -2.84
CA VAL A 137 25.52 7.45 -3.56
C VAL A 137 25.13 7.30 -5.02
N HIS A 138 25.90 7.91 -5.93
CA HIS A 138 25.64 7.80 -7.35
C HIS A 138 25.84 6.35 -7.84
N PRO A 139 24.92 5.76 -8.63
CA PRO A 139 24.98 4.35 -9.03
C PRO A 139 26.26 3.99 -9.80
N THR A 140 26.89 4.93 -10.51
CA THR A 140 28.14 4.67 -11.24
C THR A 140 29.36 4.43 -10.33
N THR A 141 29.27 4.75 -9.04
CA THR A 141 30.34 4.47 -8.06
C THR A 141 30.29 3.04 -7.54
N LEU A 142 29.20 2.32 -7.82
CA LEU A 142 29.01 0.96 -7.37
C LEU A 142 29.67 -0.03 -8.33
N ARG A 143 30.18 -1.14 -7.78
CA ARG A 143 30.70 -2.24 -8.61
C ARG A 143 29.57 -2.80 -9.49
N LYS A 144 29.92 -3.53 -10.57
CA LYS A 144 28.93 -4.31 -11.33
C LYS A 144 28.28 -5.32 -10.39
N GLU A 145 27.19 -4.93 -9.82
CA GLU A 145 26.35 -5.75 -8.95
C GLU A 145 25.27 -6.44 -9.80
N ARG A 146 24.70 -7.52 -9.29
CA ARG A 146 23.50 -8.11 -9.91
C ARG A 146 22.39 -7.04 -9.92
N ARG A 147 21.76 -6.85 -11.07
CA ARG A 147 20.57 -6.00 -11.16
C ARG A 147 19.43 -6.66 -10.38
N VAL A 148 18.80 -5.93 -9.49
CA VAL A 148 17.64 -6.34 -8.70
C VAL A 148 16.48 -5.41 -9.02
N THR A 149 15.35 -5.97 -9.41
CA THR A 149 14.17 -5.21 -9.76
C THR A 149 13.20 -5.14 -8.57
N VAL A 150 12.88 -3.92 -8.15
CA VAL A 150 11.88 -3.64 -7.12
C VAL A 150 10.64 -3.05 -7.78
N GLY A 151 9.54 -3.79 -7.75
CA GLY A 151 8.23 -3.29 -8.13
C GLY A 151 7.61 -2.49 -6.97
N VAL A 152 6.94 -1.41 -7.29
CA VAL A 152 6.22 -0.56 -6.34
C VAL A 152 4.80 -0.36 -6.85
N LEU A 153 3.80 -0.62 -6.02
CA LEU A 153 2.41 -0.24 -6.29
C LEU A 153 2.05 0.92 -5.37
N ASP A 154 1.72 2.05 -5.98
CA ASP A 154 1.54 3.30 -5.25
C ASP A 154 0.72 4.31 -6.08
N THR A 155 0.84 5.61 -5.77
CA THR A 155 0.17 6.71 -6.50
C THR A 155 0.79 6.97 -7.88
N GLY A 156 2.06 6.63 -8.07
CA GLY A 156 2.82 6.89 -9.29
C GLY A 156 4.27 7.24 -8.99
N VAL A 157 4.96 7.86 -9.94
CA VAL A 157 6.32 8.38 -9.75
C VAL A 157 6.61 9.55 -10.66
N ARG A 158 7.26 10.57 -10.13
CA ARG A 158 7.79 11.69 -10.90
C ARG A 158 9.12 11.31 -11.56
N THR A 159 9.06 10.78 -12.79
CA THR A 159 10.28 10.38 -13.53
C THR A 159 11.14 11.57 -13.96
N GLY A 160 10.53 12.76 -14.12
CA GLY A 160 11.21 14.02 -14.41
C GLY A 160 11.96 14.64 -13.23
N HIS A 161 11.88 14.06 -12.04
CA HIS A 161 12.58 14.55 -10.87
C HIS A 161 14.10 14.58 -11.08
N GLN A 162 14.73 15.75 -10.92
CA GLN A 162 16.14 15.99 -11.23
C GLN A 162 17.08 14.93 -10.64
N TRP A 163 16.76 14.46 -9.44
CA TRP A 163 17.60 13.51 -8.74
C TRP A 163 17.29 12.06 -9.18
N LEU A 164 16.01 11.66 -9.31
CA LEU A 164 15.61 10.32 -9.76
C LEU A 164 16.07 10.01 -11.18
N GLY A 165 16.18 11.01 -12.04
CA GLY A 165 16.72 10.86 -13.40
C GLY A 165 18.15 10.32 -13.50
N ASN A 166 18.89 10.25 -12.38
CA ASN A 166 20.21 9.62 -12.33
C ASN A 166 20.16 8.11 -12.02
N TYR A 167 18.97 7.56 -11.74
CA TYR A 167 18.76 6.18 -11.31
C TYR A 167 17.87 5.44 -12.31
N ASP A 168 17.82 4.13 -12.18
CA ASP A 168 16.96 3.29 -13.00
C ASP A 168 15.55 3.22 -12.40
N VAL A 169 14.77 4.28 -12.65
CA VAL A 169 13.37 4.42 -12.21
C VAL A 169 12.49 4.61 -13.41
N SER A 170 11.39 3.89 -13.47
CA SER A 170 10.37 4.10 -14.51
C SER A 170 8.97 3.78 -14.00
N GLY A 171 7.98 4.43 -14.60
CA GLY A 171 6.58 4.08 -14.44
C GLY A 171 6.17 2.92 -15.34
N VAL A 172 5.16 2.16 -14.91
CA VAL A 172 4.57 1.03 -15.62
C VAL A 172 3.06 1.21 -15.70
N GLY A 173 2.50 1.00 -16.89
CA GLY A 173 1.07 1.18 -17.12
C GLY A 173 0.68 2.64 -17.40
N PRO A 174 -0.62 2.96 -17.46
CA PRO A 174 -1.11 4.32 -17.64
C PRO A 174 -0.99 5.13 -16.33
N ASP A 175 -1.07 6.45 -16.47
CA ASP A 175 -1.26 7.41 -15.38
C ASP A 175 -0.24 7.33 -14.22
N PHE A 176 0.97 6.85 -14.49
CA PHE A 176 2.02 6.73 -13.47
C PHE A 176 2.75 8.05 -13.18
N ASP A 177 2.63 9.06 -14.04
CA ASP A 177 3.44 10.27 -13.95
C ASP A 177 2.85 11.29 -12.97
N GLU A 178 3.49 11.46 -11.84
CA GLU A 178 3.11 12.40 -10.79
C GLU A 178 3.43 13.88 -11.12
N ASP A 179 3.92 14.19 -12.33
CA ASP A 179 4.04 15.58 -12.80
C ASP A 179 2.74 16.11 -13.43
N THR A 180 1.72 15.28 -13.62
CA THR A 180 0.46 15.72 -14.21
C THR A 180 -0.47 16.35 -13.18
N PRO A 181 -1.21 17.42 -13.52
CA PRO A 181 -2.16 18.04 -12.59
C PRO A 181 -3.14 17.05 -11.96
N ALA A 182 -3.64 16.10 -12.74
CA ALA A 182 -4.57 15.07 -12.25
C ALA A 182 -3.97 14.11 -11.20
N ARG A 183 -2.65 14.14 -11.01
CA ARG A 183 -1.95 13.34 -10.00
C ARG A 183 -1.48 14.17 -8.81
N LEU A 184 -1.67 15.47 -8.85
CA LEU A 184 -1.31 16.39 -7.77
C LEU A 184 -2.56 17.02 -7.13
N ASP A 185 -3.57 17.33 -7.94
CA ASP A 185 -4.80 18.03 -7.58
C ASP A 185 -5.92 17.55 -8.53
N ALA A 186 -6.48 16.39 -8.22
CA ALA A 186 -7.45 15.71 -9.09
C ALA A 186 -8.79 16.44 -9.17
N ASP A 187 -9.20 17.13 -8.11
CA ASP A 187 -10.44 17.91 -8.05
C ASP A 187 -10.29 19.37 -8.47
N SER A 188 -9.06 19.79 -8.81
CA SER A 188 -8.72 21.14 -9.27
C SER A 188 -9.06 22.24 -8.26
N ASN A 189 -8.95 21.94 -6.97
CA ASN A 189 -9.21 22.86 -5.87
C ASN A 189 -7.99 23.76 -5.51
N GLN A 190 -6.85 23.59 -6.20
CA GLN A 190 -5.57 24.25 -5.97
C GLN A 190 -4.92 23.85 -4.64
N GLU A 191 -5.24 22.69 -4.14
CA GLU A 191 -4.59 22.08 -2.99
C GLU A 191 -3.92 20.78 -3.41
N LEU A 192 -2.71 20.53 -2.92
CA LEU A 192 -2.05 19.24 -3.15
C LEU A 192 -2.86 18.14 -2.47
N ASP A 193 -3.24 17.14 -3.25
CA ASP A 193 -3.99 16.00 -2.73
C ASP A 193 -3.21 15.22 -1.68
N ARG A 194 -3.93 14.51 -0.81
CA ARG A 194 -3.41 13.90 0.42
C ARG A 194 -2.21 12.99 0.22
N GLN A 195 -2.16 12.28 -0.89
CA GLN A 195 -1.14 11.26 -1.19
C GLN A 195 -0.37 11.57 -2.48
N ALA A 196 -0.59 12.73 -3.08
CA ALA A 196 0.20 13.16 -4.22
C ALA A 196 1.70 13.14 -3.87
N GLY A 197 2.51 12.52 -4.72
CA GLY A 197 3.94 12.37 -4.49
C GLY A 197 4.36 11.21 -3.57
N HIS A 198 3.41 10.43 -3.02
CA HIS A 198 3.70 9.31 -2.12
C HIS A 198 4.56 8.23 -2.80
N GLY A 199 4.23 7.83 -4.03
CA GLY A 199 5.03 6.85 -4.76
C GLY A 199 6.42 7.37 -5.16
N THR A 200 6.56 8.67 -5.48
CA THR A 200 7.85 9.33 -5.68
C THR A 200 8.71 9.26 -4.40
N PHE A 201 8.09 9.49 -3.24
CA PHE A 201 8.75 9.40 -1.94
C PHE A 201 9.23 7.97 -1.64
N VAL A 202 8.37 6.98 -1.86
CA VAL A 202 8.68 5.54 -1.70
C VAL A 202 9.85 5.12 -2.60
N ALA A 203 9.83 5.52 -3.88
CA ALA A 203 10.92 5.22 -4.80
C ALA A 203 12.27 5.78 -4.33
N GLY A 204 12.28 7.01 -3.83
CA GLY A 204 13.48 7.63 -3.25
C GLY A 204 13.99 6.89 -2.03
N ILE A 205 13.13 6.43 -1.13
CA ILE A 205 13.52 5.62 0.04
C ILE A 205 14.19 4.30 -0.38
N ILE A 206 13.64 3.60 -1.37
CA ILE A 206 14.26 2.37 -1.89
C ILE A 206 15.68 2.66 -2.40
N LEU A 207 15.84 3.72 -3.18
CA LEU A 207 17.14 4.09 -3.77
C LEU A 207 18.15 4.59 -2.74
N GLN A 208 17.71 5.14 -1.60
CA GLN A 208 18.59 5.45 -0.48
C GLN A 208 19.28 4.20 0.07
N GLN A 209 18.58 3.08 0.09
CA GLN A 209 19.14 1.80 0.51
C GLN A 209 19.87 1.08 -0.64
N ALA A 210 19.28 1.06 -1.83
CA ALA A 210 19.73 0.30 -3.00
C ALA A 210 19.86 1.18 -4.26
N PRO A 211 20.86 2.05 -4.36
CA PRO A 211 21.00 2.97 -5.49
C PRO A 211 21.28 2.27 -6.84
N ALA A 212 21.66 0.99 -6.85
CA ALA A 212 21.82 0.19 -8.07
C ALA A 212 20.56 -0.61 -8.45
N ALA A 213 19.48 -0.53 -7.67
CA ALA A 213 18.24 -1.22 -7.98
C ALA A 213 17.52 -0.61 -9.19
N SER A 214 16.77 -1.46 -9.87
CA SER A 214 15.81 -1.07 -10.91
C SER A 214 14.44 -0.90 -10.24
N VAL A 215 13.90 0.31 -10.17
CA VAL A 215 12.61 0.58 -9.51
C VAL A 215 11.54 0.76 -10.57
N ARG A 216 10.49 -0.03 -10.49
CA ARG A 216 9.34 -0.03 -11.42
C ARG A 216 8.08 0.32 -10.65
N VAL A 217 7.54 1.51 -10.89
CA VAL A 217 6.38 2.02 -10.15
C VAL A 217 5.13 1.92 -11.02
N CYS A 218 4.10 1.27 -10.50
CA CYS A 218 2.80 1.21 -11.14
C CYS A 218 1.78 1.97 -10.29
N SER A 219 1.03 2.87 -10.91
CA SER A 219 -0.05 3.59 -10.26
C SER A 219 -1.26 2.67 -10.09
N VAL A 220 -1.68 2.48 -8.85
CA VAL A 220 -2.87 1.73 -8.43
C VAL A 220 -3.70 2.51 -7.42
N LEU A 221 -3.16 3.60 -6.91
CA LEU A 221 -3.81 4.56 -6.04
C LEU A 221 -4.03 5.87 -6.80
N ASP A 222 -5.12 6.56 -6.52
CA ASP A 222 -5.31 7.94 -6.95
C ASP A 222 -4.45 8.91 -6.12
N SER A 223 -4.50 10.21 -6.42
CA SER A 223 -3.76 11.26 -5.71
C SER A 223 -4.20 11.44 -4.25
N ASN A 224 -5.36 10.94 -3.88
CA ASN A 224 -5.83 10.85 -2.51
C ASN A 224 -5.43 9.55 -1.81
N GLY A 225 -4.69 8.68 -2.50
CA GLY A 225 -4.17 7.43 -1.98
C GLY A 225 -5.19 6.30 -1.92
N VAL A 226 -6.25 6.37 -2.72
CA VAL A 226 -7.33 5.37 -2.73
C VAL A 226 -7.21 4.46 -3.95
N GLY A 227 -7.19 3.17 -3.69
CA GLY A 227 -7.31 2.09 -4.68
C GLY A 227 -8.21 0.99 -4.15
N ASP A 228 -8.26 -0.13 -4.85
CA ASP A 228 -9.03 -1.29 -4.41
C ASP A 228 -8.36 -2.61 -4.83
N ASP A 229 -8.95 -3.74 -4.42
CA ASP A 229 -8.39 -5.05 -4.72
C ASP A 229 -8.19 -5.27 -6.22
N ALA A 230 -9.11 -4.80 -7.07
CA ALA A 230 -9.04 -4.98 -8.52
C ALA A 230 -7.92 -4.14 -9.15
N SER A 231 -7.78 -2.87 -8.75
CA SER A 231 -6.72 -1.98 -9.23
C SER A 231 -5.32 -2.49 -8.85
N VAL A 232 -5.15 -3.01 -7.63
CA VAL A 232 -3.89 -3.62 -7.19
C VAL A 232 -3.57 -4.89 -7.99
N VAL A 233 -4.57 -5.74 -8.25
CA VAL A 233 -4.39 -6.93 -9.12
C VAL A 233 -3.96 -6.51 -10.53
N ALA A 234 -4.59 -5.51 -11.11
CA ALA A 234 -4.23 -4.99 -12.42
C ALA A 234 -2.81 -4.40 -12.46
N GLY A 235 -2.41 -3.68 -11.41
CA GLY A 235 -1.07 -3.13 -11.27
C GLY A 235 0.01 -4.20 -11.20
N ILE A 236 -0.17 -5.20 -10.34
CA ILE A 236 0.77 -6.34 -10.25
C ILE A 236 0.85 -7.08 -11.59
N ASN A 237 -0.29 -7.31 -12.24
CA ASN A 237 -0.31 -7.97 -13.54
C ASN A 237 0.46 -7.17 -14.60
N SER A 238 0.37 -5.84 -14.57
CA SER A 238 1.15 -4.97 -15.45
C SER A 238 2.65 -5.05 -15.20
N LEU A 239 3.07 -5.10 -13.93
CA LEU A 239 4.48 -5.32 -13.56
C LEU A 239 4.98 -6.70 -14.02
N LEU A 240 4.17 -7.75 -13.90
CA LEU A 240 4.53 -9.11 -14.29
C LEU A 240 4.58 -9.33 -15.80
N LYS A 241 3.88 -8.51 -16.59
CA LYS A 241 3.89 -8.51 -18.06
C LYS A 241 5.06 -7.69 -18.64
N SER A 242 5.74 -6.89 -17.82
CA SER A 242 7.00 -6.28 -18.24
C SER A 242 8.04 -7.38 -18.45
N ASP A 243 8.98 -7.17 -19.38
CA ASP A 243 10.02 -8.15 -19.73
C ASP A 243 11.01 -8.43 -18.57
N GLU A 244 10.87 -7.73 -17.45
CA GLU A 244 11.76 -7.84 -16.30
C GLU A 244 11.06 -8.61 -15.16
N GLN A 245 11.78 -9.60 -14.63
CA GLN A 245 11.33 -10.29 -13.42
C GLN A 245 11.39 -9.34 -12.22
N VAL A 246 10.28 -9.22 -11.48
CA VAL A 246 10.22 -8.48 -10.22
C VAL A 246 10.77 -9.38 -9.10
N ASP A 247 11.93 -9.03 -8.56
CA ASP A 247 12.57 -9.76 -7.44
C ASP A 247 11.88 -9.45 -6.11
N ILE A 248 11.52 -8.18 -5.91
CA ILE A 248 10.91 -7.66 -4.68
C ILE A 248 9.70 -6.80 -5.07
N LEU A 249 8.58 -6.97 -4.37
CA LEU A 249 7.41 -6.11 -4.51
C LEU A 249 7.18 -5.35 -3.21
N ASN A 250 7.17 -4.01 -3.28
CA ASN A 250 6.83 -3.12 -2.19
C ASN A 250 5.38 -2.67 -2.30
N LEU A 251 4.61 -2.85 -1.22
CA LEU A 251 3.21 -2.47 -1.08
C LEU A 251 3.07 -1.50 0.10
N SER A 252 3.21 -0.22 -0.17
CA SER A 252 3.02 0.85 0.82
C SER A 252 1.55 1.27 0.90
N LEU A 253 0.67 0.29 0.91
CA LEU A 253 -0.79 0.42 0.93
C LEU A 253 -1.44 -0.73 1.69
N GLY A 254 -2.69 -0.56 2.06
CA GLY A 254 -3.45 -1.65 2.67
C GLY A 254 -4.81 -1.24 3.20
N GLY A 255 -5.48 -2.19 3.84
CA GLY A 255 -6.81 -1.97 4.41
C GLY A 255 -7.24 -3.10 5.33
N TYR A 256 -8.36 -2.88 6.00
CA TYR A 256 -9.05 -3.89 6.79
C TYR A 256 -10.11 -4.59 5.97
N THR A 257 -10.43 -5.81 6.33
CA THR A 257 -11.45 -6.62 5.65
C THR A 257 -12.66 -6.86 6.54
N HIS A 258 -13.77 -7.23 5.91
CA HIS A 258 -15.08 -7.47 6.54
C HIS A 258 -15.01 -8.39 7.77
N ASP A 259 -14.19 -9.43 7.72
CA ASP A 259 -14.15 -10.49 8.72
C ASP A 259 -12.74 -10.81 9.22
N ASN A 260 -11.80 -9.90 8.99
CA ASN A 260 -10.37 -10.07 9.23
C ASN A 260 -9.73 -11.26 8.45
N LEU A 261 -10.43 -11.76 7.43
CA LEU A 261 -9.87 -12.76 6.52
C LEU A 261 -9.21 -12.09 5.30
N PRO A 262 -8.28 -12.79 4.63
CA PRO A 262 -7.60 -12.26 3.46
C PRO A 262 -8.57 -11.83 2.35
N PRO A 263 -8.33 -10.69 1.68
CA PRO A 263 -9.05 -10.33 0.46
C PRO A 263 -8.91 -11.42 -0.60
N VAL A 264 -10.02 -11.74 -1.27
CA VAL A 264 -10.12 -12.91 -2.16
C VAL A 264 -9.12 -12.80 -3.32
N ALA A 265 -9.12 -11.68 -4.04
CA ALA A 265 -8.28 -11.50 -5.22
C ALA A 265 -6.80 -11.39 -4.85
N LEU A 266 -6.47 -10.62 -3.81
CA LEU A 266 -5.09 -10.48 -3.36
C LEU A 266 -4.49 -11.80 -2.88
N ARG A 267 -5.29 -12.68 -2.27
CA ARG A 267 -4.81 -13.99 -1.83
C ARG A 267 -4.33 -14.85 -3.00
N GLU A 268 -5.10 -14.93 -4.07
CA GLU A 268 -4.75 -15.72 -5.26
C GLU A 268 -3.47 -15.14 -5.92
N LEU A 269 -3.38 -13.81 -6.00
CA LEU A 269 -2.27 -13.14 -6.62
C LEU A 269 -0.97 -13.21 -5.80
N ILE A 270 -1.03 -12.96 -4.49
CA ILE A 270 0.14 -13.07 -3.60
C ILE A 270 0.69 -14.50 -3.63
N ALA A 271 -0.18 -15.52 -3.62
CA ALA A 271 0.26 -16.91 -3.74
C ALA A 271 1.02 -17.15 -5.06
N LYS A 272 0.57 -16.58 -6.18
CA LYS A 272 1.22 -16.66 -7.49
C LYS A 272 2.60 -15.99 -7.47
N LEU A 273 2.73 -14.78 -6.88
CA LEU A 273 3.99 -14.06 -6.73
C LEU A 273 5.02 -14.84 -5.91
N LEU A 274 4.61 -15.32 -4.74
CA LEU A 274 5.46 -16.09 -3.85
C LEU A 274 5.94 -17.40 -4.48
N SER A 275 5.11 -18.03 -5.34
CA SER A 275 5.49 -19.23 -6.08
C SER A 275 6.57 -18.96 -7.15
N LYS A 276 6.66 -17.72 -7.64
CA LYS A 276 7.71 -17.28 -8.59
C LYS A 276 9.00 -16.82 -7.90
N GLY A 277 9.04 -16.82 -6.56
CA GLY A 277 10.19 -16.39 -5.79
C GLY A 277 10.26 -14.87 -5.55
N THR A 278 9.22 -14.12 -5.90
CA THR A 278 9.13 -12.69 -5.57
C THR A 278 8.98 -12.53 -4.05
N VAL A 279 9.82 -11.69 -3.45
CA VAL A 279 9.67 -11.27 -2.05
C VAL A 279 8.66 -10.13 -1.99
N VAL A 280 7.65 -10.25 -1.15
CA VAL A 280 6.65 -9.19 -0.96
C VAL A 280 6.87 -8.54 0.40
N VAL A 281 7.02 -7.22 0.40
CA VAL A 281 7.18 -6.37 1.59
C VAL A 281 5.99 -5.42 1.64
N ALA A 282 5.32 -5.32 2.78
CA ALA A 282 4.13 -4.49 2.91
C ALA A 282 4.11 -3.67 4.20
N ALA A 283 3.55 -2.48 4.14
CA ALA A 283 3.34 -1.60 5.27
C ALA A 283 2.31 -2.20 6.24
N ALA A 284 2.61 -2.20 7.54
CA ALA A 284 1.72 -2.77 8.56
C ALA A 284 0.47 -1.91 8.82
N GLY A 285 0.46 -0.64 8.39
CA GLY A 285 -0.62 0.31 8.61
C GLY A 285 -0.39 1.25 9.79
N ASN A 286 -1.17 2.34 9.81
CA ASN A 286 -0.94 3.51 10.67
C ASN A 286 -2.11 3.82 11.62
N ASN A 287 -2.83 2.80 12.10
CA ASN A 287 -4.03 2.99 12.95
C ASN A 287 -3.78 2.66 14.44
N ALA A 288 -2.54 2.37 14.82
CA ALA A 288 -2.19 1.89 16.17
C ALA A 288 -3.02 0.66 16.59
N ASP A 289 -3.39 -0.19 15.64
CA ASP A 289 -4.30 -1.33 15.82
C ASP A 289 -3.54 -2.66 15.71
N SER A 290 -4.11 -3.71 16.28
CA SER A 290 -3.59 -5.07 16.23
C SER A 290 -4.35 -5.98 15.26
N ARG A 291 -5.40 -5.49 14.63
CA ARG A 291 -6.16 -6.22 13.60
C ARG A 291 -5.27 -6.53 12.39
N PRO A 292 -5.47 -7.69 11.75
CA PRO A 292 -4.78 -7.97 10.49
C PRO A 292 -5.04 -6.88 9.45
N PHE A 293 -3.96 -6.27 8.97
CA PHE A 293 -3.98 -5.26 7.91
C PHE A 293 -3.48 -5.90 6.61
N TRP A 294 -4.29 -5.86 5.56
CA TRP A 294 -4.00 -6.54 4.32
C TRP A 294 -3.47 -5.57 3.26
N PRO A 295 -2.42 -5.98 2.48
CA PRO A 295 -1.85 -7.32 2.32
C PRO A 295 -0.76 -7.72 3.32
N ALA A 296 -0.35 -6.86 4.25
CA ALA A 296 0.75 -7.13 5.18
C ALA A 296 0.54 -8.42 5.99
N ALA A 297 -0.68 -8.69 6.45
CA ALA A 297 -0.99 -9.85 7.27
C ALA A 297 -1.01 -11.21 6.53
N PHE A 298 -0.70 -11.24 5.22
CA PHE A 298 -0.53 -12.52 4.52
C PHE A 298 0.69 -13.26 5.02
N LYS A 299 0.53 -14.54 5.27
CA LYS A 299 1.66 -15.41 5.58
C LYS A 299 2.70 -15.38 4.47
N ARG A 300 3.97 -15.16 4.81
CA ARG A 300 5.12 -15.00 3.89
C ARG A 300 5.19 -13.66 3.15
N VAL A 301 4.31 -12.71 3.41
CA VAL A 301 4.56 -11.29 3.15
C VAL A 301 5.34 -10.76 4.34
N ILE A 302 6.33 -9.92 4.12
CA ILE A 302 7.09 -9.27 5.18
C ILE A 302 6.32 -8.03 5.61
N ALA A 303 5.59 -8.13 6.72
CA ALA A 303 4.85 -7.02 7.32
C ALA A 303 5.80 -6.11 8.10
N VAL A 304 5.87 -4.82 7.76
CA VAL A 304 6.82 -3.87 8.35
C VAL A 304 6.10 -2.81 9.15
N ALA A 305 6.38 -2.79 10.46
CA ALA A 305 5.96 -1.76 11.41
C ALA A 305 6.94 -0.57 11.43
N ALA A 306 6.46 0.59 11.88
CA ALA A 306 7.27 1.79 12.00
C ALA A 306 7.87 1.95 13.41
N LEU A 307 9.13 2.31 13.46
CA LEU A 307 9.83 2.80 14.64
C LEU A 307 10.01 4.33 14.56
N THR A 308 10.27 4.93 15.71
CA THR A 308 10.82 6.29 15.77
C THR A 308 12.11 6.39 14.96
N ARG A 309 12.48 7.59 14.53
CA ARG A 309 13.65 7.80 13.66
C ARG A 309 14.95 7.24 14.24
N ASP A 310 15.13 7.33 15.56
CA ASP A 310 16.29 6.77 16.27
C ASP A 310 16.23 5.24 16.45
N GLY A 311 15.13 4.63 15.97
CA GLY A 311 14.89 3.19 16.08
C GLY A 311 14.63 2.69 17.50
N GLN A 312 14.47 3.55 18.51
CA GLN A 312 14.39 3.13 19.92
C GLN A 312 12.99 2.72 20.36
N SER A 313 11.94 3.31 19.79
CA SER A 313 10.55 3.08 20.17
C SER A 313 9.66 2.77 18.97
N ALA A 314 8.52 2.15 19.20
CA ALA A 314 7.46 2.06 18.22
C ALA A 314 6.96 3.47 17.85
N ALA A 315 6.69 3.73 16.57
CA ALA A 315 5.98 4.93 16.19
C ALA A 315 4.55 4.90 16.77
N PRO A 316 4.00 6.03 17.26
CA PRO A 316 2.70 6.03 17.96
C PRO A 316 1.55 5.51 17.09
N PHE A 317 1.65 5.70 15.78
CA PHE A 317 0.63 5.30 14.81
C PHE A 317 0.77 3.85 14.33
N THR A 318 1.91 3.19 14.54
CA THR A 318 2.17 1.91 13.89
C THR A 318 1.20 0.82 14.33
N ASN A 319 0.67 0.09 13.35
CA ASN A 319 -0.01 -1.16 13.66
C ASN A 319 0.98 -2.18 14.21
N HIS A 320 0.47 -3.12 14.99
CA HIS A 320 1.25 -4.09 15.73
C HIS A 320 0.50 -5.42 15.85
N GLY A 321 1.20 -6.49 16.13
CA GLY A 321 0.54 -7.79 16.38
C GLY A 321 1.40 -8.96 15.98
N TRP A 322 0.87 -10.16 16.19
CA TRP A 322 1.54 -11.42 15.89
C TRP A 322 1.87 -11.63 14.41
N TRP A 323 1.21 -10.89 13.54
CA TRP A 323 1.34 -10.97 12.07
C TRP A 323 2.40 -10.00 11.52
N VAL A 324 2.99 -9.14 12.35
CA VAL A 324 4.08 -8.23 11.97
C VAL A 324 5.42 -8.97 12.07
N ASP A 325 6.22 -8.92 10.99
CA ASP A 325 7.46 -9.68 10.87
C ASP A 325 8.70 -8.86 11.19
N ALA A 326 8.69 -7.58 10.83
CA ALA A 326 9.83 -6.68 10.98
C ALA A 326 9.40 -5.26 11.34
N CYS A 327 10.35 -4.49 11.83
CA CYS A 327 10.18 -3.06 12.06
C CYS A 327 11.43 -2.28 11.60
N ALA A 328 11.20 -1.06 11.12
CA ALA A 328 12.24 -0.14 10.68
C ALA A 328 11.83 1.31 11.01
N PRO A 329 12.76 2.29 11.02
CA PRO A 329 12.38 3.70 11.17
C PRO A 329 11.30 4.11 10.17
N GLY A 330 10.27 4.82 10.65
CA GLY A 330 9.15 5.28 9.83
C GLY A 330 8.68 6.69 10.21
N VAL A 331 9.47 7.41 10.99
CA VAL A 331 9.16 8.76 11.47
C VAL A 331 10.22 9.74 10.96
N GLU A 332 9.78 10.90 10.48
CA GLU A 332 10.66 11.99 10.01
C GLU A 332 11.69 11.51 8.96
N LEU A 333 11.25 10.71 8.02
CA LEU A 333 12.08 10.29 6.90
C LEU A 333 12.07 11.37 5.81
N THR A 334 13.22 11.60 5.18
CA THR A 334 13.36 12.55 4.07
C THR A 334 13.58 11.80 2.77
N SER A 335 12.86 12.18 1.71
CA SER A 335 12.98 11.55 0.40
C SER A 335 12.59 12.49 -0.74
N THR A 336 12.75 12.02 -1.98
CA THR A 336 12.29 12.72 -3.18
C THR A 336 10.78 12.92 -3.14
N PHE A 337 10.33 14.04 -3.71
CA PHE A 337 8.92 14.42 -3.71
C PHE A 337 8.57 15.19 -4.99
N VAL A 338 7.33 15.55 -5.15
CA VAL A 338 6.88 16.45 -6.23
C VAL A 338 7.26 17.90 -5.93
N GLU A 339 7.22 18.76 -6.93
CA GLU A 339 7.28 20.22 -6.75
C GLU A 339 5.87 20.76 -6.58
N TRP A 340 5.67 21.60 -5.56
CA TRP A 340 4.38 22.23 -5.29
C TRP A 340 4.58 23.54 -4.53
N SER A 341 3.79 24.55 -4.85
CA SER A 341 3.93 25.89 -4.25
C SER A 341 2.61 26.51 -3.84
N ASP A 342 1.71 25.71 -3.28
CA ASP A 342 0.39 26.17 -2.84
C ASP A 342 -0.07 25.39 -1.59
N LYS A 343 -1.37 25.39 -1.32
CA LYS A 343 -1.96 24.72 -0.15
C LYS A 343 -1.81 23.19 -0.23
N VAL A 344 -1.87 22.56 0.93
CA VAL A 344 -1.82 21.09 1.08
C VAL A 344 -3.02 20.65 1.91
N THR A 345 -3.83 19.75 1.37
CA THR A 345 -5.09 19.29 1.97
C THR A 345 -4.90 18.62 3.34
N THR A 346 -3.79 17.93 3.57
CA THR A 346 -3.55 17.15 4.80
C THR A 346 -3.18 17.96 6.03
N LEU A 347 -2.85 19.24 5.90
CA LEU A 347 -2.21 20.02 6.96
C LEU A 347 -3.12 21.03 7.67
N GLY A 348 -4.42 20.95 7.41
CA GLY A 348 -5.41 21.86 7.97
C GLY A 348 -5.55 23.16 7.18
N ALA A 349 -6.74 23.76 7.24
CA ALA A 349 -7.11 24.90 6.42
C ALA A 349 -6.07 26.04 6.48
N GLY A 350 -5.47 26.34 5.35
CA GLY A 350 -4.72 27.57 5.11
C GLY A 350 -3.21 27.50 5.27
N GLN A 351 -2.59 26.36 5.43
CA GLN A 351 -1.12 26.26 5.37
C GLN A 351 -0.65 26.11 3.94
N THR A 352 0.19 27.01 3.49
CA THR A 352 0.88 26.95 2.20
C THR A 352 2.27 26.41 2.41
N TYR A 353 2.66 25.43 1.60
CA TYR A 353 4.00 24.86 1.61
C TYR A 353 4.63 24.98 0.23
N GLU A 354 5.93 25.15 0.21
CA GLU A 354 6.73 25.09 -1.00
C GLU A 354 7.59 23.82 -0.95
N PHE A 355 7.26 22.86 -1.81
CA PHE A 355 8.04 21.66 -2.01
C PHE A 355 8.93 21.84 -3.25
N ASP A 356 10.21 21.70 -3.06
CA ASP A 356 11.25 21.77 -4.09
C ASP A 356 11.80 20.36 -4.41
N GLY A 357 10.90 19.45 -4.71
CA GLY A 357 11.24 18.08 -5.02
C GLY A 357 11.66 17.20 -3.82
N TRP A 358 11.55 17.70 -2.60
CA TRP A 358 11.94 16.99 -1.38
C TRP A 358 10.91 17.21 -0.27
N ALA A 359 10.68 16.14 0.49
CA ALA A 359 9.80 16.19 1.65
C ALA A 359 10.37 15.41 2.83
N THR A 360 9.86 15.73 4.02
CA THR A 360 9.98 14.90 5.22
C THR A 360 8.61 14.39 5.59
N TRP A 361 8.51 13.08 5.82
CA TRP A 361 7.23 12.42 6.07
C TRP A 361 7.38 11.24 7.04
N GLY A 362 6.24 10.68 7.51
CA GLY A 362 6.23 9.52 8.40
C GLY A 362 5.09 8.56 8.07
N GLY A 363 5.31 7.26 8.31
CA GLY A 363 4.36 6.19 8.06
C GLY A 363 5.03 4.82 7.97
N THR A 364 4.29 3.75 8.20
CA THR A 364 4.73 2.38 7.87
C THR A 364 4.96 2.24 6.36
N SER A 365 4.29 3.06 5.56
CA SER A 365 4.50 3.20 4.11
C SER A 365 5.93 3.56 3.74
N PHE A 366 6.71 4.12 4.66
CA PHE A 366 8.11 4.48 4.45
C PHE A 366 9.09 3.56 5.18
N ALA A 367 8.64 2.87 6.22
CA ALA A 367 9.40 1.79 6.84
C ALA A 367 9.51 0.56 5.92
N ALA A 368 8.45 0.21 5.20
CA ALA A 368 8.43 -0.91 4.27
C ALA A 368 9.46 -0.75 3.12
N PRO A 369 9.54 0.38 2.40
CA PRO A 369 10.53 0.56 1.34
C PRO A 369 11.98 0.64 1.85
N LEU A 370 12.24 1.02 3.10
CA LEU A 370 13.57 0.86 3.71
C LEU A 370 13.99 -0.61 3.75
N VAL A 371 13.06 -1.49 4.16
CA VAL A 371 13.31 -2.94 4.21
C VAL A 371 13.43 -3.52 2.80
N ALA A 372 12.55 -3.14 1.89
CA ALA A 372 12.62 -3.59 0.49
C ALA A 372 13.94 -3.18 -0.18
N GLY A 373 14.38 -1.95 0.04
CA GLY A 373 15.66 -1.44 -0.43
C GLY A 373 16.85 -2.15 0.21
N ALA A 374 16.80 -2.43 1.52
CA ALA A 374 17.86 -3.18 2.21
C ALA A 374 18.00 -4.60 1.65
N ILE A 375 16.89 -5.29 1.37
CA ILE A 375 16.87 -6.61 0.72
C ILE A 375 17.48 -6.51 -0.70
N ALA A 376 17.08 -5.48 -1.48
CA ALA A 376 17.62 -5.26 -2.82
C ALA A 376 19.14 -5.01 -2.82
N ALA A 377 19.61 -4.16 -1.92
CA ALA A 377 21.04 -3.87 -1.77
C ALA A 377 21.84 -5.12 -1.43
N ARG A 378 21.33 -5.94 -0.51
CA ARG A 378 22.00 -7.18 -0.11
C ARG A 378 22.00 -8.22 -1.24
N ALA A 379 20.86 -8.41 -1.90
CA ALA A 379 20.77 -9.32 -3.05
C ALA A 379 21.76 -8.94 -4.16
N ALA A 380 21.88 -7.63 -4.44
CA ALA A 380 22.81 -7.10 -5.44
C ALA A 380 24.28 -7.30 -5.04
N SER A 381 24.66 -6.89 -3.81
CA SER A 381 26.05 -6.89 -3.34
C SER A 381 26.61 -8.28 -3.11
N GLU A 382 25.78 -9.23 -2.66
CA GLU A 382 26.19 -10.61 -2.37
C GLU A 382 25.92 -11.57 -3.55
N GLY A 383 25.20 -11.12 -4.59
CA GLY A 383 24.87 -11.94 -5.75
C GLY A 383 23.91 -13.09 -5.43
N VAL A 384 23.08 -12.93 -4.40
CA VAL A 384 22.07 -13.93 -3.95
C VAL A 384 20.69 -13.57 -4.47
N ASP A 385 19.74 -14.51 -4.37
CA ASP A 385 18.33 -14.22 -4.67
C ASP A 385 17.69 -13.36 -3.56
N ALA A 386 16.55 -12.73 -3.88
CA ALA A 386 15.85 -11.85 -2.96
C ALA A 386 15.34 -12.58 -1.70
N THR A 387 14.97 -13.86 -1.81
CA THR A 387 14.51 -14.66 -0.66
C THR A 387 15.64 -14.88 0.35
N ARG A 388 16.85 -15.18 -0.13
CA ARG A 388 18.02 -15.33 0.72
C ARG A 388 18.38 -14.00 1.37
N ALA A 389 18.40 -12.91 0.60
CA ALA A 389 18.67 -11.59 1.10
C ALA A 389 17.63 -11.14 2.16
N ALA A 390 16.36 -11.44 1.93
CA ALA A 390 15.28 -11.15 2.89
C ALA A 390 15.49 -11.88 4.22
N PHE A 391 15.85 -13.17 4.17
CA PHE A 391 16.19 -13.93 5.38
C PHE A 391 17.31 -13.25 6.18
N GLU A 392 18.32 -12.74 5.52
CA GLU A 392 19.46 -12.09 6.18
C GLU A 392 19.13 -10.70 6.73
N CYS A 393 18.14 -10.00 6.13
CA CYS A 393 17.68 -8.69 6.60
C CYS A 393 16.69 -8.78 7.76
N VAL A 394 15.80 -9.79 7.77
CA VAL A 394 14.68 -9.85 8.71
C VAL A 394 14.47 -11.22 9.38
N GLY A 395 15.27 -12.22 9.10
CA GLY A 395 15.13 -13.59 9.63
C GLY A 395 16.39 -14.17 10.28
N ALA A 396 17.53 -13.49 10.18
CA ALA A 396 18.80 -14.01 10.68
C ALA A 396 18.84 -14.06 12.20
N ALA A 397 19.53 -15.08 12.72
CA ALA A 397 19.78 -15.18 14.16
C ALA A 397 20.62 -13.99 14.65
N GLY A 398 20.23 -13.45 15.82
CA GLY A 398 20.94 -12.34 16.47
C GLY A 398 20.41 -10.94 16.12
N LEU A 399 19.40 -10.83 15.27
CA LEU A 399 18.66 -9.58 15.10
C LEU A 399 17.86 -9.27 16.38
N GLU A 400 17.73 -7.99 16.70
CA GLU A 400 16.90 -7.54 17.82
C GLU A 400 15.43 -7.85 17.53
N PHE A 401 14.76 -8.53 18.45
CA PHE A 401 13.32 -8.82 18.34
C PHE A 401 12.52 -7.92 19.27
N ARG A 402 11.44 -7.37 18.75
CA ARG A 402 10.48 -6.55 19.50
C ARG A 402 9.12 -7.21 19.53
N PRO A 403 8.54 -7.47 20.71
CA PRO A 403 7.21 -8.06 20.83
C PRO A 403 6.17 -7.27 20.01
N ASN A 404 5.37 -7.99 19.23
CA ASN A 404 4.33 -7.47 18.33
C ASN A 404 4.81 -6.56 17.19
N LEU A 405 6.12 -6.35 17.02
CA LEU A 405 6.71 -5.56 15.94
C LEU A 405 7.69 -6.39 15.08
N GLY A 406 7.95 -7.64 15.46
CA GLY A 406 8.90 -8.49 14.76
C GLY A 406 10.36 -8.12 15.05
N VAL A 407 11.23 -8.34 14.08
CA VAL A 407 12.66 -8.04 14.20
C VAL A 407 12.98 -6.62 13.72
N VAL A 408 13.95 -5.98 14.36
CA VAL A 408 14.51 -4.73 13.83
C VAL A 408 15.30 -5.06 12.57
N ALA A 409 14.86 -4.53 11.44
CA ALA A 409 15.44 -4.85 10.13
C ALA A 409 16.89 -4.38 10.02
N ASN A 410 17.74 -5.23 9.44
CA ASN A 410 19.14 -4.89 9.17
C ASN A 410 19.22 -4.07 7.87
N LEU A 411 19.21 -2.73 8.00
CA LEU A 411 19.28 -1.80 6.88
C LEU A 411 20.67 -1.81 6.23
N ALA A 412 20.71 -1.59 4.93
CA ALA A 412 21.96 -1.57 4.16
C ALA A 412 22.76 -0.27 4.36
N ARG A 413 22.06 0.83 4.65
CA ARG A 413 22.65 2.16 4.82
C ARG A 413 21.98 2.90 5.97
N PRO A 414 22.72 3.77 6.68
CA PRO A 414 22.13 4.65 7.69
C PRO A 414 21.16 5.63 7.03
N LEU A 415 20.21 6.12 7.81
CA LEU A 415 19.33 7.20 7.38
C LEU A 415 20.12 8.49 7.18
N PRO A 416 19.73 9.36 6.21
CA PRO A 416 20.27 10.68 6.08
C PRO A 416 20.12 11.48 7.38
N PRO A 417 21.08 12.34 7.75
CA PRO A 417 20.92 13.20 8.92
C PRO A 417 19.74 14.16 8.76
N LEU A 418 19.09 14.53 9.86
CA LEU A 418 18.16 15.66 9.85
C LEU A 418 18.92 16.96 9.63
N PRO A 419 18.30 17.96 8.99
CA PRO A 419 18.85 19.29 8.94
C PRO A 419 19.01 19.82 10.37
N SER A 420 20.15 20.48 10.62
CA SER A 420 20.49 21.12 11.90
C SER A 420 19.64 22.36 12.17
#